data_9deaae0e2ff539e58c982ff0f2955349
#
_entry.id   9deaae0e2ff539e58c982ff0f2955349
#
_cell.length_a   1.000
_cell.length_b   1.000
_cell.length_c   1.000
_cell.angle_alpha   90.00
_cell.angle_beta   90.00
_cell.angle_gamma   90.00
#
_symmetry.space_group_name_H-M   'P 1'
#
loop_
_entity.id
_entity.type
_entity.pdbx_description
1 polymer ?
#
loop_
_entity_poly.entity_id
_entity_poly.type
_entity_poly.pdbx_seq_one_letter_code
_entity_poly.pdbx_strand_id
1 'polypeptide(L)'
;GVLPFTGIDEPVQGILLGSVIIVVTGAVDDLVSLRPWVKLVLQIAAAVVAIRHGVVIRILTNPGDASAEAIALGALSVPVTLLWIVGMTNALNLIDGLDGLATGLALIAAVGMGGALFFIGYPQATLVYFVFAGSCLAFLRYNFHPASVFLGDTGSMYLGFVLSTLPLFMKSSDSLFVSLGVPMLAMGVPIFDTALAILRRTLRAVLTREEHGADEGNTRVMQADTDHLHHRILRQLVSQRKMYTPTM
;
A
#
# COMPACT_ATOMS: atom_id res chain seq x y z
N GLY A 1 -18.70 -3.45 -23.51
CA GLY A 1 -17.98 -4.64 -23.81
C GLY A 1 -16.51 -4.45 -23.61
N VAL A 2 -15.95 -5.02 -22.54
CA VAL A 2 -14.51 -5.11 -22.32
C VAL A 2 -14.00 -6.18 -23.28
N LEU A 3 -12.93 -5.91 -24.03
CA LEU A 3 -12.32 -6.90 -24.91
C LEU A 3 -11.82 -8.05 -24.03
N PRO A 4 -12.35 -9.27 -24.14
CA PRO A 4 -11.83 -10.40 -23.39
C PRO A 4 -10.46 -10.75 -23.94
N PHE A 5 -9.41 -10.61 -23.15
CA PHE A 5 -8.18 -11.36 -23.40
C PHE A 5 -8.55 -12.83 -23.16
N THR A 6 -8.83 -13.55 -24.23
CA THR A 6 -9.29 -14.93 -24.18
C THR A 6 -8.28 -15.78 -23.42
N GLY A 7 -8.68 -16.30 -22.25
CA GLY A 7 -7.90 -17.19 -21.41
C GLY A 7 -7.37 -16.60 -20.09
N ILE A 8 -7.61 -15.32 -19.80
CA ILE A 8 -7.23 -14.69 -18.52
C ILE A 8 -8.50 -14.35 -17.73
N ASP A 9 -8.55 -14.68 -16.44
CA ASP A 9 -9.68 -14.38 -15.56
C ASP A 9 -9.94 -12.87 -15.47
N GLU A 10 -11.22 -12.45 -15.46
CA GLU A 10 -11.62 -11.05 -15.41
C GLU A 10 -10.90 -10.23 -14.31
N PRO A 11 -10.79 -10.71 -13.05
CA PRO A 11 -10.08 -9.96 -12.01
C PRO A 11 -8.59 -9.76 -12.31
N VAL A 12 -7.93 -10.75 -12.92
CA VAL A 12 -6.51 -10.61 -13.33
C VAL A 12 -6.36 -9.54 -14.39
N GLN A 13 -7.29 -9.48 -15.36
CA GLN A 13 -7.30 -8.40 -16.36
C GLN A 13 -7.42 -7.02 -15.68
N GLY A 14 -8.31 -6.90 -14.68
CA GLY A 14 -8.48 -5.67 -13.92
C GLY A 14 -7.23 -5.25 -13.17
N ILE A 15 -6.52 -6.20 -12.56
CA ILE A 15 -5.25 -5.94 -11.86
C ILE A 15 -4.17 -5.52 -12.87
N LEU A 16 -4.05 -6.20 -13.99
CA LEU A 16 -3.05 -5.86 -15.02
C LEU A 16 -3.31 -4.47 -15.62
N LEU A 17 -4.54 -4.17 -16.01
CA LEU A 17 -4.91 -2.85 -16.56
C LEU A 17 -4.72 -1.74 -15.53
N GLY A 18 -5.15 -1.96 -14.28
CA GLY A 18 -4.93 -1.02 -13.19
C GLY A 18 -3.43 -0.82 -12.91
N SER A 19 -2.64 -1.88 -12.95
CA SER A 19 -1.17 -1.81 -12.80
C SER A 19 -0.52 -0.96 -13.90
N VAL A 20 -0.98 -1.08 -15.15
CA VAL A 20 -0.48 -0.23 -16.25
C VAL A 20 -0.76 1.24 -15.96
N ILE A 21 -1.98 1.58 -15.52
CA ILE A 21 -2.32 2.96 -15.15
C ILE A 21 -1.40 3.47 -14.02
N ILE A 22 -1.20 2.66 -12.98
CA ILE A 22 -0.34 3.02 -11.84
C ILE A 22 1.12 3.22 -12.27
N VAL A 23 1.67 2.30 -13.06
CA VAL A 23 3.07 2.37 -13.55
C VAL A 23 3.26 3.60 -14.42
N VAL A 24 2.33 3.89 -15.35
CA VAL A 24 2.41 5.08 -16.20
C VAL A 24 2.29 6.35 -15.35
N THR A 25 1.39 6.36 -14.36
CA THR A 25 1.23 7.50 -13.43
C THR A 25 2.53 7.75 -12.67
N GLY A 26 3.13 6.71 -12.10
CA GLY A 26 4.38 6.81 -11.35
C GLY A 26 5.54 7.26 -12.23
N ALA A 27 5.68 6.68 -13.44
CA ALA A 27 6.73 7.06 -14.38
C ALA A 27 6.62 8.53 -14.80
N VAL A 28 5.41 9.03 -15.02
CA VAL A 28 5.20 10.46 -15.31
C VAL A 28 5.51 11.30 -14.07
N ASP A 29 5.17 10.85 -12.88
CA ASP A 29 5.47 11.57 -11.63
C ASP A 29 6.96 11.63 -11.33
N ASP A 30 7.69 10.54 -11.53
CA ASP A 30 9.15 10.49 -11.41
C ASP A 30 9.87 11.47 -12.39
N LEU A 31 9.25 11.75 -13.55
CA LEU A 31 9.82 12.65 -14.56
C LEU A 31 9.43 14.12 -14.39
N VAL A 32 8.17 14.41 -14.04
CA VAL A 32 7.61 15.78 -14.08
C VAL A 32 6.99 16.25 -12.76
N SER A 33 7.05 15.47 -11.70
CA SER A 33 6.49 15.78 -10.36
C SER A 33 5.03 16.25 -10.43
N LEU A 34 4.12 15.31 -10.54
CA LEU A 34 2.68 15.56 -10.67
C LEU A 34 2.12 16.23 -9.41
N ARG A 35 1.08 17.04 -9.59
CA ARG A 35 0.32 17.58 -8.46
C ARG A 35 -0.36 16.43 -7.69
N PRO A 36 -0.37 16.45 -6.34
CA PRO A 36 -0.91 15.33 -5.53
C PRO A 36 -2.34 14.92 -5.89
N TRP A 37 -3.21 15.87 -6.25
CA TRP A 37 -4.58 15.58 -6.63
C TRP A 37 -4.68 14.85 -7.98
N VAL A 38 -3.76 15.11 -8.94
CA VAL A 38 -3.71 14.40 -10.24
C VAL A 38 -3.34 12.95 -10.01
N LYS A 39 -2.29 12.72 -9.19
CA LYS A 39 -1.86 11.41 -8.77
C LYS A 39 -3.01 10.63 -8.12
N LEU A 40 -3.74 11.25 -7.20
CA LEU A 40 -4.89 10.66 -6.53
C LEU A 40 -6.01 10.26 -7.51
N VAL A 41 -6.35 11.13 -8.46
CA VAL A 41 -7.38 10.84 -9.48
C VAL A 41 -6.98 9.65 -10.35
N LEU A 42 -5.71 9.53 -10.75
CA LEU A 42 -5.22 8.41 -11.55
C LEU A 42 -5.18 7.10 -10.75
N GLN A 43 -4.84 7.16 -9.46
CA GLN A 43 -4.94 6.00 -8.55
C GLN A 43 -6.40 5.55 -8.38
N ILE A 44 -7.34 6.48 -8.23
CA ILE A 44 -8.77 6.18 -8.20
C ILE A 44 -9.21 5.52 -9.52
N ALA A 45 -8.77 6.03 -10.66
CA ALA A 45 -9.09 5.43 -11.96
C ALA A 45 -8.57 3.99 -12.06
N ALA A 46 -7.35 3.72 -11.64
CA ALA A 46 -6.79 2.36 -11.59
C ALA A 46 -7.59 1.44 -10.65
N ALA A 47 -7.97 1.92 -9.47
CA ALA A 47 -8.80 1.17 -8.54
C ALA A 47 -10.19 0.89 -9.09
N VAL A 48 -10.83 1.86 -9.76
CA VAL A 48 -12.12 1.67 -10.43
C VAL A 48 -12.03 0.62 -11.54
N VAL A 49 -10.96 0.61 -12.32
CA VAL A 49 -10.72 -0.44 -13.33
C VAL A 49 -10.66 -1.81 -12.68
N ALA A 50 -9.88 -1.99 -11.61
CA ALA A 50 -9.82 -3.27 -10.89
C ALA A 50 -11.19 -3.68 -10.31
N ILE A 51 -11.92 -2.75 -9.70
CA ILE A 51 -13.28 -2.97 -9.15
C ILE A 51 -14.26 -3.41 -10.24
N ARG A 52 -14.23 -2.79 -11.41
CA ARG A 52 -15.08 -3.14 -12.56
C ARG A 52 -14.84 -4.55 -13.06
N HIS A 53 -13.64 -5.09 -12.88
CA HIS A 53 -13.27 -6.46 -13.23
C HIS A 53 -13.44 -7.45 -12.06
N GLY A 54 -14.14 -7.05 -10.98
CA GLY A 54 -14.53 -7.95 -9.90
C GLY A 54 -13.57 -8.01 -8.71
N VAL A 55 -12.54 -7.15 -8.64
CA VAL A 55 -11.66 -7.01 -7.49
C VAL A 55 -12.37 -6.17 -6.42
N VAL A 56 -13.21 -6.80 -5.59
CA VAL A 56 -14.12 -6.11 -4.66
C VAL A 56 -14.18 -6.80 -3.30
N ILE A 57 -14.08 -6.03 -2.24
CA ILE A 57 -14.37 -6.46 -0.86
C ILE A 57 -15.90 -6.55 -0.70
N ARG A 58 -16.44 -7.74 -0.55
CA ARG A 58 -17.90 -7.96 -0.47
C ARG A 58 -18.40 -8.22 0.93
N ILE A 59 -17.57 -8.81 1.76
CA ILE A 59 -17.95 -9.36 3.06
C ILE A 59 -16.92 -8.92 4.10
N LEU A 60 -17.37 -8.54 5.28
CA LEU A 60 -16.54 -8.35 6.47
C LEU A 60 -16.94 -9.40 7.50
N THR A 61 -16.01 -10.26 7.92
CA THR A 61 -16.20 -11.21 9.03
C THR A 61 -15.46 -10.72 10.28
N ASN A 62 -16.02 -11.00 11.45
CA ASN A 62 -15.33 -10.72 12.70
C ASN A 62 -14.27 -11.81 12.94
N PRO A 63 -12.96 -11.50 12.96
CA PRO A 63 -11.92 -12.52 13.15
C PRO A 63 -11.90 -13.14 14.56
N GLY A 64 -12.56 -12.51 15.52
CA GLY A 64 -12.62 -12.98 16.92
C GLY A 64 -13.76 -13.94 17.22
N ASP A 65 -14.70 -14.12 16.31
CA ASP A 65 -15.86 -14.97 16.50
C ASP A 65 -16.19 -15.78 15.24
N ALA A 66 -15.77 -17.04 15.23
CA ALA A 66 -16.01 -17.95 14.12
C ALA A 66 -17.51 -18.25 13.90
N SER A 67 -18.38 -17.91 14.86
CA SER A 67 -19.83 -18.03 14.78
C SER A 67 -20.52 -16.74 14.33
N ALA A 68 -19.78 -15.61 14.21
CA ALA A 68 -20.35 -14.36 13.79
C ALA A 68 -20.77 -14.40 12.32
N GLU A 69 -22.00 -13.98 12.06
CA GLU A 69 -22.50 -13.83 10.70
C GLU A 69 -21.62 -12.84 9.92
N ALA A 70 -21.25 -13.24 8.70
CA ALA A 70 -20.48 -12.41 7.81
C ALA A 70 -21.32 -11.18 7.40
N ILE A 71 -20.81 -9.98 7.66
CA ILE A 71 -21.48 -8.72 7.33
C ILE A 71 -21.27 -8.45 5.84
N ALA A 72 -22.34 -8.57 5.06
CA ALA A 72 -22.31 -8.17 3.64
C ALA A 72 -22.27 -6.64 3.54
N LEU A 73 -21.26 -6.11 2.88
CA LEU A 73 -21.08 -4.67 2.69
C LEU A 73 -22.12 -4.03 1.75
N GLY A 74 -22.75 -4.81 0.90
CA GLY A 74 -23.74 -4.30 -0.05
C GLY A 74 -23.21 -3.10 -0.86
N ALA A 75 -23.90 -1.96 -0.78
CA ALA A 75 -23.50 -0.72 -1.48
C ALA A 75 -22.15 -0.15 -1.00
N LEU A 76 -21.71 -0.48 0.22
CA LEU A 76 -20.43 -0.02 0.76
C LEU A 76 -19.22 -0.78 0.19
N SER A 77 -19.43 -1.89 -0.51
CA SER A 77 -18.35 -2.69 -1.11
C SER A 77 -17.42 -1.86 -2.00
N VAL A 78 -17.97 -1.03 -2.87
CA VAL A 78 -17.19 -0.21 -3.80
C VAL A 78 -16.39 0.88 -3.07
N PRO A 79 -17.00 1.74 -2.23
CA PRO A 79 -16.24 2.78 -1.52
C PRO A 79 -15.19 2.22 -0.56
N VAL A 80 -15.48 1.11 0.12
CA VAL A 80 -14.51 0.45 1.01
C VAL A 80 -13.33 -0.12 0.21
N THR A 81 -13.60 -0.79 -0.91
CA THR A 81 -12.55 -1.32 -1.79
C THR A 81 -11.68 -0.20 -2.38
N LEU A 82 -12.31 0.88 -2.80
CA LEU A 82 -11.61 2.04 -3.36
C LEU A 82 -10.68 2.66 -2.31
N LEU A 83 -11.19 2.88 -1.10
CA LEU A 83 -10.40 3.40 0.02
C LEU A 83 -9.22 2.47 0.36
N TRP A 84 -9.47 1.16 0.35
CA TRP A 84 -8.45 0.14 0.58
C TRP A 84 -7.33 0.19 -0.46
N ILE A 85 -7.66 0.11 -1.76
CA ILE A 85 -6.66 0.08 -2.83
C ILE A 85 -5.87 1.39 -2.87
N VAL A 86 -6.54 2.54 -2.86
CA VAL A 86 -5.89 3.86 -2.90
C VAL A 86 -5.09 4.11 -1.63
N GLY A 87 -5.64 3.76 -0.47
CA GLY A 87 -4.97 3.91 0.83
C GLY A 87 -3.67 3.10 0.89
N MET A 88 -3.71 1.82 0.48
CA MET A 88 -2.53 0.95 0.46
C MET A 88 -1.48 1.41 -0.56
N THR A 89 -1.91 1.84 -1.74
CA THR A 89 -1.03 2.41 -2.77
C THR A 89 -0.28 3.61 -2.23
N ASN A 90 -0.96 4.54 -1.55
CA ASN A 90 -0.32 5.71 -0.95
C ASN A 90 0.51 5.35 0.29
N ALA A 91 0.08 4.38 1.10
CA ALA A 91 0.84 3.97 2.28
C ALA A 91 2.24 3.44 1.91
N LEU A 92 2.34 2.58 0.88
CA LEU A 92 3.63 2.09 0.36
C LEU A 92 4.45 3.21 -0.27
N ASN A 93 3.82 4.12 -1.01
CA ASN A 93 4.50 5.25 -1.61
C ASN A 93 5.07 6.20 -0.55
N LEU A 94 4.35 6.47 0.54
CA LEU A 94 4.82 7.34 1.63
C LEU A 94 5.96 6.73 2.46
N ILE A 95 6.03 5.40 2.57
CA ILE A 95 7.07 4.72 3.35
C ILE A 95 8.36 4.52 2.55
N ASP A 96 8.33 4.75 1.23
CA ASP A 96 9.50 4.67 0.34
C ASP A 96 10.45 5.88 0.49
N GLY A 97 10.76 6.22 1.73
CA GLY A 97 11.67 7.30 2.08
C GLY A 97 13.07 6.82 2.49
N LEU A 98 13.32 5.52 2.53
CA LEU A 98 14.61 4.91 2.90
C LEU A 98 14.93 3.74 1.98
N ASP A 99 16.23 3.62 1.63
CA ASP A 99 16.75 2.55 0.78
C ASP A 99 16.28 1.17 1.23
N GLY A 100 15.59 0.44 0.36
CA GLY A 100 15.14 -0.92 0.58
C GLY A 100 13.94 -1.09 1.52
N LEU A 101 13.42 -0.04 2.14
CA LEU A 101 12.37 -0.16 3.14
C LEU A 101 11.04 -0.63 2.52
N ALA A 102 10.53 0.07 1.52
CA ALA A 102 9.27 -0.28 0.86
C ALA A 102 9.37 -1.64 0.16
N THR A 103 10.46 -1.89 -0.57
CA THR A 103 10.72 -3.19 -1.22
C THR A 103 10.85 -4.33 -0.22
N GLY A 104 11.55 -4.09 0.90
CA GLY A 104 11.71 -5.08 1.97
C GLY A 104 10.38 -5.43 2.66
N LEU A 105 9.56 -4.43 2.95
CA LEU A 105 8.22 -4.64 3.50
C LEU A 105 7.32 -5.40 2.53
N ALA A 106 7.36 -5.04 1.23
CA ALA A 106 6.61 -5.75 0.19
C ALA A 106 7.05 -7.22 0.07
N LEU A 107 8.35 -7.50 0.16
CA LEU A 107 8.91 -8.85 0.19
C LEU A 107 8.39 -9.64 1.39
N ILE A 108 8.49 -9.09 2.59
CA ILE A 108 8.03 -9.74 3.83
C ILE A 108 6.52 -10.02 3.75
N ALA A 109 5.73 -9.04 3.30
CA ALA A 109 4.30 -9.19 3.11
C ALA A 109 3.99 -10.32 2.13
N ALA A 110 4.65 -10.35 0.97
CA ALA A 110 4.43 -11.37 -0.05
C ALA A 110 4.82 -12.78 0.43
N VAL A 111 5.95 -12.93 1.11
CA VAL A 111 6.38 -14.22 1.67
C VAL A 111 5.41 -14.67 2.77
N GLY A 112 4.99 -13.77 3.66
CA GLY A 112 4.04 -14.09 4.72
C GLY A 112 2.68 -14.54 4.17
N MET A 113 2.16 -13.81 3.18
CA MET A 113 0.88 -14.16 2.52
C MET A 113 0.98 -15.44 1.71
N GLY A 114 2.05 -15.59 0.91
CA GLY A 114 2.30 -16.83 0.16
C GLY A 114 2.43 -18.04 1.08
N GLY A 115 3.16 -17.91 2.18
CA GLY A 115 3.28 -18.94 3.21
C GLY A 115 1.96 -19.30 3.86
N ALA A 116 1.16 -18.31 4.28
CA ALA A 116 -0.17 -18.56 4.85
C ALA A 116 -1.08 -19.31 3.87
N LEU A 117 -1.11 -18.89 2.60
CA LEU A 117 -1.90 -19.53 1.55
C LEU A 117 -1.42 -20.96 1.23
N PHE A 118 -0.11 -21.21 1.33
CA PHE A 118 0.45 -22.55 1.18
C PHE A 118 -0.09 -23.52 2.25
N PHE A 119 -0.06 -23.09 3.52
CA PHE A 119 -0.57 -23.92 4.62
C PHE A 119 -2.10 -24.13 4.60
N ILE A 120 -2.85 -23.20 4.00
CA ILE A 120 -4.30 -23.30 3.86
C ILE A 120 -4.68 -24.15 2.62
N GLY A 121 -3.74 -24.44 1.71
CA GLY A 121 -3.97 -25.29 0.56
C GLY A 121 -4.39 -24.56 -0.72
N TYR A 122 -3.93 -23.32 -0.92
CA TYR A 122 -4.13 -22.54 -2.16
C TYR A 122 -2.85 -22.43 -3.00
N PRO A 123 -2.41 -23.50 -3.70
CA PRO A 123 -1.10 -23.54 -4.35
C PRO A 123 -0.93 -22.51 -5.48
N GLN A 124 -1.98 -22.23 -6.23
CA GLN A 124 -1.95 -21.25 -7.32
C GLN A 124 -1.72 -19.83 -6.79
N ALA A 125 -2.43 -19.47 -5.72
CA ALA A 125 -2.26 -18.21 -5.02
C ALA A 125 -0.87 -18.07 -4.42
N THR A 126 -0.39 -19.12 -3.76
CA THR A 126 0.96 -19.22 -3.21
C THR A 126 2.02 -18.92 -4.27
N LEU A 127 1.88 -19.52 -5.46
CA LEU A 127 2.84 -19.32 -6.56
C LEU A 127 2.90 -17.84 -6.97
N VAL A 128 1.76 -17.16 -7.12
CA VAL A 128 1.71 -15.74 -7.52
C VAL A 128 2.45 -14.87 -6.49
N TYR A 129 2.23 -15.11 -5.19
CA TYR A 129 2.92 -14.35 -4.14
C TYR A 129 4.42 -14.64 -4.11
N PHE A 130 4.86 -15.88 -4.33
CA PHE A 130 6.28 -16.20 -4.36
C PHE A 130 6.97 -15.67 -5.61
N VAL A 131 6.30 -15.61 -6.76
CA VAL A 131 6.81 -14.92 -7.96
C VAL A 131 6.99 -13.44 -7.68
N PHE A 132 6.00 -12.80 -7.06
CA PHE A 132 6.09 -11.40 -6.66
C PHE A 132 7.21 -11.17 -5.63
N ALA A 133 7.32 -12.03 -4.61
CA ALA A 133 8.39 -11.98 -3.62
C ALA A 133 9.78 -12.14 -4.26
N GLY A 134 9.92 -13.07 -5.23
CA GLY A 134 11.15 -13.25 -6.00
C GLY A 134 11.55 -11.99 -6.77
N SER A 135 10.58 -11.29 -7.36
CA SER A 135 10.81 -10.00 -8.04
C SER A 135 11.28 -8.92 -7.07
N CYS A 136 10.64 -8.81 -5.89
CA CYS A 136 11.05 -7.89 -4.84
C CYS A 136 12.46 -8.22 -4.33
N LEU A 137 12.77 -9.50 -4.11
CA LEU A 137 14.09 -9.95 -3.65
C LEU A 137 15.19 -9.62 -4.68
N ALA A 138 14.92 -9.85 -5.97
CA ALA A 138 15.86 -9.52 -7.03
C ALA A 138 16.12 -8.00 -7.11
N PHE A 139 15.08 -7.18 -7.00
CA PHE A 139 15.20 -5.72 -6.99
C PHE A 139 15.92 -5.22 -5.74
N LEU A 140 15.65 -5.81 -4.57
CA LEU A 140 16.27 -5.44 -3.30
C LEU A 140 17.80 -5.56 -3.33
N ARG A 141 18.35 -6.42 -4.18
CA ARG A 141 19.80 -6.53 -4.42
C ARG A 141 20.43 -5.20 -4.83
N TYR A 142 19.67 -4.35 -5.54
CA TYR A 142 20.10 -3.05 -6.04
C TYR A 142 19.55 -1.88 -5.21
N ASN A 143 18.42 -2.08 -4.55
CA ASN A 143 17.74 -1.08 -3.74
C ASN A 143 18.11 -1.12 -2.25
N PHE A 144 18.86 -2.14 -1.79
CA PHE A 144 19.34 -2.22 -0.40
C PHE A 144 20.43 -1.17 -0.15
N HIS A 145 20.45 -0.65 1.08
CA HIS A 145 21.38 0.43 1.45
C HIS A 145 22.86 0.01 1.36
N PRO A 146 23.76 0.79 0.72
CA PRO A 146 23.46 2.00 -0.08
C PRO A 146 22.88 1.65 -1.44
N ALA A 147 21.71 2.21 -1.76
CA ALA A 147 20.99 1.87 -2.98
C ALA A 147 21.71 2.36 -4.24
N SER A 148 21.81 1.49 -5.25
CA SER A 148 22.28 1.84 -6.59
C SER A 148 21.12 2.14 -7.56
N VAL A 149 19.91 1.64 -7.24
CA VAL A 149 18.68 1.87 -7.99
C VAL A 149 17.57 2.21 -7.00
N PHE A 150 16.83 3.27 -7.26
CA PHE A 150 15.71 3.70 -6.44
C PHE A 150 14.39 3.15 -6.99
N LEU A 151 13.44 2.90 -6.10
CA LEU A 151 12.12 2.37 -6.44
C LEU A 151 11.26 3.42 -7.16
N GLY A 152 11.35 4.67 -6.70
CA GLY A 152 10.57 5.80 -7.20
C GLY A 152 9.07 5.67 -6.96
N ASP A 153 8.33 6.66 -7.43
CA ASP A 153 6.87 6.65 -7.36
C ASP A 153 6.27 5.55 -8.25
N THR A 154 6.95 5.22 -9.35
CA THR A 154 6.58 4.10 -10.24
C THR A 154 6.52 2.79 -9.47
N GLY A 155 7.59 2.44 -8.79
CA GLY A 155 7.70 1.15 -8.13
C GLY A 155 6.90 1.09 -6.82
N SER A 156 6.97 2.12 -5.99
CA SER A 156 6.31 2.15 -4.68
C SER A 156 4.79 2.11 -4.80
N MET A 157 4.19 2.89 -5.72
CA MET A 157 2.76 2.81 -6.01
C MET A 157 2.36 1.46 -6.62
N TYR A 158 3.19 0.90 -7.52
CA TYR A 158 2.93 -0.43 -8.10
C TYR A 158 2.90 -1.52 -7.02
N LEU A 159 3.89 -1.54 -6.11
CA LEU A 159 3.92 -2.49 -5.00
C LEU A 159 2.67 -2.38 -4.12
N GLY A 160 2.25 -1.16 -3.78
CA GLY A 160 1.05 -0.92 -2.98
C GLY A 160 -0.23 -1.37 -3.68
N PHE A 161 -0.37 -1.07 -4.96
CA PHE A 161 -1.52 -1.48 -5.76
C PHE A 161 -1.62 -3.00 -5.88
N VAL A 162 -0.52 -3.68 -6.21
CA VAL A 162 -0.50 -5.14 -6.35
C VAL A 162 -0.80 -5.82 -5.01
N LEU A 163 -0.14 -5.41 -3.92
CA LEU A 163 -0.37 -5.99 -2.60
C LEU A 163 -1.77 -5.74 -2.05
N SER A 164 -2.44 -4.67 -2.48
CA SER A 164 -3.84 -4.40 -2.09
C SER A 164 -4.85 -5.18 -2.91
N THR A 165 -4.55 -5.50 -4.18
CA THR A 165 -5.49 -6.12 -5.11
C THR A 165 -5.37 -7.64 -5.18
N LEU A 166 -4.15 -8.20 -5.05
CA LEU A 166 -3.92 -9.65 -5.08
C LEU A 166 -4.77 -10.43 -4.06
N PRO A 167 -4.90 -10.02 -2.79
CA PRO A 167 -5.74 -10.72 -1.82
C PRO A 167 -7.22 -10.76 -2.20
N LEU A 168 -7.69 -9.70 -2.86
CA LEU A 168 -9.09 -9.54 -3.26
C LEU A 168 -9.45 -10.38 -4.50
N PHE A 169 -8.47 -10.62 -5.37
CA PHE A 169 -8.63 -11.51 -6.53
C PHE A 169 -8.77 -12.96 -6.11
N MET A 170 -7.97 -13.37 -5.15
CA MET A 170 -8.00 -14.75 -4.70
C MET A 170 -9.32 -14.97 -3.96
N LYS A 171 -10.34 -15.46 -4.68
CA LYS A 171 -11.59 -15.98 -4.12
C LYS A 171 -11.30 -17.18 -3.20
N SER A 172 -10.49 -16.99 -2.18
CA SER A 172 -10.49 -17.87 -1.03
C SER A 172 -11.77 -17.55 -0.27
N SER A 173 -12.83 -18.14 -0.80
CA SER A 173 -14.13 -18.30 -0.22
C SER A 173 -14.02 -18.33 1.30
N ASP A 174 -14.95 -17.68 1.96
CA ASP A 174 -15.42 -17.94 3.31
C ASP A 174 -14.59 -17.44 4.48
N SER A 175 -13.35 -17.00 4.34
CA SER A 175 -12.60 -16.40 5.43
C SER A 175 -11.99 -15.04 5.05
N LEU A 176 -12.64 -14.01 5.52
CA LEU A 176 -12.16 -12.62 5.38
C LEU A 176 -10.85 -12.37 6.12
N PHE A 177 -10.59 -13.21 7.14
CA PHE A 177 -9.32 -13.19 7.86
C PHE A 177 -8.14 -13.42 6.91
N VAL A 178 -8.28 -14.32 5.93
CA VAL A 178 -7.25 -14.57 4.92
C VAL A 178 -7.20 -13.45 3.89
N SER A 179 -8.37 -12.92 3.48
CA SER A 179 -8.43 -11.92 2.40
C SER A 179 -7.98 -10.53 2.83
N LEU A 180 -8.22 -10.12 4.07
CA LEU A 180 -7.85 -8.79 4.58
C LEU A 180 -6.98 -8.84 5.83
N GLY A 181 -7.18 -9.80 6.72
CA GLY A 181 -6.46 -9.87 7.99
C GLY A 181 -4.96 -10.10 7.78
N VAL A 182 -4.60 -11.05 6.92
CA VAL A 182 -3.18 -11.31 6.61
C VAL A 182 -2.53 -10.12 5.89
N PRO A 183 -3.14 -9.52 4.84
CA PRO A 183 -2.63 -8.28 4.26
C PRO A 183 -2.54 -7.12 5.25
N MET A 184 -3.55 -6.93 6.09
CA MET A 184 -3.54 -5.88 7.11
C MET A 184 -2.42 -6.09 8.14
N LEU A 185 -2.15 -7.31 8.56
CA LEU A 185 -1.05 -7.62 9.47
C LEU A 185 0.31 -7.43 8.77
N ALA A 186 0.45 -7.94 7.55
CA ALA A 186 1.68 -7.82 6.77
C ALA A 186 2.01 -6.36 6.42
N MET A 187 0.96 -5.56 6.16
CA MET A 187 1.06 -4.13 5.84
C MET A 187 0.74 -3.23 7.03
N GLY A 188 0.71 -3.79 8.24
CA GLY A 188 0.36 -3.05 9.46
C GLY A 188 1.27 -1.85 9.70
N VAL A 189 2.56 -1.98 9.46
CA VAL A 189 3.53 -0.88 9.62
C VAL A 189 3.24 0.28 8.66
N PRO A 190 3.12 0.10 7.33
CA PRO A 190 2.72 1.15 6.41
C PRO A 190 1.38 1.80 6.73
N ILE A 191 0.37 0.99 7.04
CA ILE A 191 -0.97 1.48 7.37
C ILE A 191 -0.93 2.34 8.63
N PHE A 192 -0.27 1.85 9.68
CA PHE A 192 -0.19 2.54 10.96
C PHE A 192 0.61 3.85 10.86
N ASP A 193 1.75 3.84 10.16
CA ASP A 193 2.55 5.06 9.96
C ASP A 193 1.79 6.12 9.17
N THR A 194 1.11 5.71 8.09
CA THR A 194 0.26 6.62 7.29
C THR A 194 -0.90 7.17 8.11
N ALA A 195 -1.61 6.31 8.87
CA ALA A 195 -2.72 6.73 9.72
C ALA A 195 -2.24 7.72 10.80
N LEU A 196 -1.10 7.46 11.43
CA LEU A 196 -0.50 8.39 12.41
C LEU A 196 -0.06 9.69 11.77
N ALA A 197 0.49 9.68 10.56
CA ALA A 197 0.87 10.89 9.83
C ALA A 197 -0.36 11.75 9.53
N ILE A 198 -1.44 11.15 9.02
CA ILE A 198 -2.71 11.84 8.76
C ILE A 198 -3.29 12.39 10.06
N LEU A 199 -3.37 11.59 11.11
CA LEU A 199 -3.89 12.02 12.41
C LEU A 199 -3.12 13.21 12.98
N ARG A 200 -1.78 13.16 12.94
CA ARG A 200 -0.93 14.27 13.40
C ARG A 200 -1.13 15.55 12.58
N ARG A 201 -1.23 15.42 11.25
CA ARG A 201 -1.50 16.57 10.37
C ARG A 201 -2.85 17.20 10.67
N THR A 202 -3.89 16.36 10.82
CA THR A 202 -5.25 16.83 11.14
C THR A 202 -5.29 17.52 12.50
N LEU A 203 -4.69 16.91 13.53
CA LEU A 203 -4.62 17.49 14.87
C LEU A 203 -3.85 18.82 14.87
N ARG A 204 -2.70 18.91 14.18
CA ARG A 204 -1.97 20.16 14.05
C ARG A 204 -2.80 21.24 13.34
N ALA A 205 -3.48 20.87 12.23
CA ALA A 205 -4.34 21.82 11.50
C ALA A 205 -5.51 22.33 12.34
N VAL A 206 -6.10 21.48 13.20
CA VAL A 206 -7.17 21.89 14.13
C VAL A 206 -6.62 22.79 15.22
N LEU A 207 -5.50 22.41 15.87
CA LEU A 207 -4.91 23.19 16.97
C LEU A 207 -4.36 24.54 16.50
N THR A 208 -3.73 24.61 15.32
CA THR A 208 -3.23 25.89 14.78
C THR A 208 -4.34 26.80 14.26
N ARG A 209 -5.51 26.25 13.94
CA ARG A 209 -6.68 27.04 13.54
C ARG A 209 -7.31 27.80 14.71
N GLU A 210 -7.12 27.31 15.94
CA GLU A 210 -7.54 28.02 17.16
C GLU A 210 -6.60 29.19 17.53
N GLU A 211 -5.31 29.12 17.11
CA GLU A 211 -4.33 30.16 17.42
C GLU A 211 -4.20 31.27 16.36
N HIS A 212 -4.49 30.98 15.09
CA HIS A 212 -4.37 31.94 13.98
C HIS A 212 -5.56 31.82 13.03
N GLY A 213 -6.27 32.93 12.80
CA GLY A 213 -7.49 32.96 11.98
C GLY A 213 -7.39 32.24 10.62
N ALA A 214 -8.52 31.87 10.08
CA ALA A 214 -8.84 30.84 9.08
C ALA A 214 -8.05 30.79 7.74
N ASP A 215 -7.14 31.71 7.44
CA ASP A 215 -6.57 31.83 6.07
C ASP A 215 -5.26 31.06 5.81
N GLU A 216 -4.47 30.74 6.83
CA GLU A 216 -3.18 30.04 6.64
C GLU A 216 -3.24 28.52 6.82
N GLY A 217 -4.34 27.98 7.34
CA GLY A 217 -4.43 26.54 7.71
C GLY A 217 -4.42 25.56 6.54
N ASN A 218 -4.86 26.00 5.37
CA ASN A 218 -5.12 25.06 4.23
C ASN A 218 -3.86 24.67 3.44
N THR A 219 -2.82 25.49 3.47
CA THR A 219 -1.55 25.22 2.76
C THR A 219 -0.60 24.30 3.53
N ARG A 220 -0.70 24.22 4.86
CA ARG A 220 0.19 23.40 5.69
C ARG A 220 -0.19 21.92 5.77
N VAL A 221 -1.44 21.58 5.51
CA VAL A 221 -1.92 20.17 5.52
C VAL A 221 -1.29 19.35 4.37
N MET A 222 -0.91 20.00 3.28
CA MET A 222 -0.35 19.36 2.09
C MET A 222 1.20 19.38 2.01
N GLN A 223 1.89 19.96 2.99
CA GLN A 223 3.35 19.91 3.00
C GLN A 223 3.87 18.53 3.42
N ALA A 224 4.96 18.10 2.78
CA ALA A 224 5.61 16.83 3.10
C ALA A 224 6.00 16.77 4.59
N ASP A 225 5.55 15.74 5.28
CA ASP A 225 5.86 15.52 6.69
C ASP A 225 7.17 14.72 6.82
N THR A 226 8.21 15.35 7.32
CA THR A 226 9.50 14.71 7.63
C THR A 226 9.47 13.92 8.94
N ASP A 227 8.32 13.83 9.62
CA ASP A 227 8.15 13.21 10.93
C ASP A 227 7.56 11.78 10.87
N HIS A 228 7.68 11.10 9.73
CA HIS A 228 7.35 9.69 9.62
C HIS A 228 8.13 8.85 10.63
N LEU A 229 7.53 7.77 11.13
CA LEU A 229 8.08 6.90 12.18
C LEU A 229 9.51 6.45 11.85
N HIS A 230 9.76 6.06 10.61
CA HIS A 230 11.07 5.62 10.13
C HIS A 230 12.13 6.73 10.20
N HIS A 231 11.80 7.99 9.89
CA HIS A 231 12.72 9.11 10.06
C HIS A 231 13.02 9.44 11.53
N ARG A 232 12.05 9.24 12.43
CA ARG A 232 12.25 9.42 13.88
C ARG A 232 13.18 8.36 14.45
N ILE A 233 12.99 7.10 14.08
CA ILE A 233 13.87 5.99 14.48
C ILE A 233 15.29 6.24 13.98
N LEU A 234 15.45 6.64 12.72
CA LEU A 234 16.76 6.92 12.13
C LEU A 234 17.47 8.07 12.86
N ARG A 235 16.77 9.16 13.17
CA ARG A 235 17.32 10.28 13.95
C ARG A 235 17.77 9.83 15.35
N GLN A 236 17.02 8.97 16.02
CA GLN A 236 17.43 8.44 17.34
C GLN A 236 18.67 7.55 17.23
N LEU A 237 18.75 6.68 16.24
CA LEU A 237 19.91 5.80 16.02
C LEU A 237 21.15 6.60 15.66
N VAL A 238 21.06 7.60 14.80
CA VAL A 238 22.17 8.49 14.44
C VAL A 238 22.63 9.33 15.65
N SER A 239 21.70 9.82 16.48
CA SER A 239 22.00 10.54 17.71
C SER A 239 22.74 9.64 18.71
N GLN A 240 22.31 8.39 18.90
CA GLN A 240 23.00 7.42 19.75
C GLN A 240 24.40 7.10 19.22
N ARG A 241 24.57 6.93 17.90
CA ARG A 241 25.88 6.63 17.30
C ARG A 241 26.87 7.78 17.49
N LYS A 242 26.42 9.06 17.43
CA LYS A 242 27.26 10.22 17.74
C LYS A 242 27.69 10.28 19.20
N MET A 243 26.91 9.72 20.11
CA MET A 243 27.23 9.69 21.56
C MET A 243 28.29 8.61 21.90
N TYR A 244 28.46 7.59 21.03
CA TYR A 244 29.41 6.51 21.22
C TYR A 244 30.72 6.60 20.40
N THR A 245 30.89 7.67 19.58
CA THR A 245 32.18 7.96 18.93
C THR A 245 32.99 8.86 19.84
N PRO A 246 34.06 8.36 20.52
CA PRO A 246 34.99 9.23 21.23
C PRO A 246 35.66 10.15 20.21
N THR A 247 35.61 11.44 20.47
CA THR A 247 36.48 12.40 19.78
C THR A 247 37.94 12.00 20.04
N MET A 248 38.60 11.46 19.03
CA MET A 248 40.05 11.43 18.95
C MET A 248 40.59 12.78 18.53
#